data_f23b4831f9c0756733a5ae7441ea0865
#
_entry.id   f23b4831f9c0756733a5ae7441ea0865
#
_cell.length_a   1.000
_cell.length_b   1.000
_cell.length_c   1.000
_cell.angle_alpha   90.00
_cell.angle_beta   90.00
_cell.angle_gamma   90.00
#
_symmetry.space_group_name_H-M   'P 1'
#
loop_
_entity.id
_entity.type
_entity.pdbx_description
1 polymer ?
#
loop_
_entity_poly.entity_id
_entity_poly.type
_entity_poly.pdbx_seq_one_letter_code
_entity_poly.pdbx_strand_id
1 'polypeptide(L)'
;MTYSIKETYSTIQGEGAYTGRVAVFCRFAGCNLWSGLEEDRANAVCRFCDTEFVGIDGPGGGKFNSPDNLTNHILSFWSGADKPFVVFTGGEPLLQMDDKLVEALKKGHVEIAIETNGTLIPPDGIDWICVSPKQEAELLVTKGDELKIVYPQDGLDPSNFLDLD
;
A
#
# COMPACT_ATOMS: atom_id res chain seq x y z
N MET A 1 -10.09 2.22 -15.66
CA MET A 1 -8.98 2.95 -15.03
C MET A 1 -7.69 2.21 -15.38
N THR A 2 -6.56 2.89 -15.51
CA THR A 2 -5.26 2.25 -15.74
C THR A 2 -4.47 2.29 -14.44
N TYR A 3 -3.94 1.16 -14.00
CA TYR A 3 -3.13 1.03 -12.80
C TYR A 3 -1.65 1.10 -13.16
N SER A 4 -0.89 1.91 -12.45
CA SER A 4 0.55 2.06 -12.62
C SER A 4 1.25 1.37 -11.45
N ILE A 5 1.91 0.27 -11.72
CA ILE A 5 2.58 -0.56 -10.73
C ILE A 5 4.09 -0.36 -10.86
N LYS A 6 4.74 0.06 -9.76
CA LYS A 6 6.20 0.19 -9.70
C LYS A 6 6.85 -1.18 -9.76
N GLU A 7 6.35 -2.11 -8.95
CA GLU A 7 6.89 -3.47 -8.84
C GLU A 7 5.87 -4.45 -8.27
N THR A 8 6.02 -5.74 -8.60
CA THR A 8 5.27 -6.86 -8.03
C THR A 8 6.22 -8.02 -7.80
N TYR A 9 6.24 -8.58 -6.60
CA TYR A 9 7.13 -9.69 -6.26
C TYR A 9 6.59 -10.56 -5.12
N SER A 10 6.97 -11.83 -5.10
CA SER A 10 6.70 -12.74 -3.99
C SER A 10 7.78 -12.60 -2.91
N THR A 11 7.36 -12.54 -1.66
CA THR A 11 8.27 -12.39 -0.51
C THR A 11 7.61 -12.89 0.77
N ILE A 12 8.26 -12.64 1.89
CA ILE A 12 7.72 -12.85 3.25
C ILE A 12 7.44 -11.47 3.85
N GLN A 13 6.24 -11.27 4.40
CA GLN A 13 5.94 -10.07 5.17
C GLN A 13 6.92 -9.96 6.34
N GLY A 14 7.67 -8.86 6.40
CA GLY A 14 8.73 -8.65 7.39
C GLY A 14 8.28 -7.86 8.62
N GLU A 15 7.08 -7.27 8.60
CA GLU A 15 6.61 -6.31 9.59
C GLU A 15 5.19 -6.62 10.06
N GLY A 16 4.86 -6.13 11.27
CA GLY A 16 3.51 -6.13 11.81
C GLY A 16 2.97 -7.51 12.17
N ALA A 17 1.64 -7.59 12.25
CA ALA A 17 0.92 -8.77 12.70
C ALA A 17 1.13 -10.00 11.81
N TYR A 18 1.39 -9.78 10.53
CA TYR A 18 1.61 -10.85 9.55
C TYR A 18 3.07 -11.19 9.28
N THR A 19 4.00 -10.75 10.14
CA THR A 19 5.43 -11.07 10.03
C THR A 19 5.65 -12.58 9.89
N GLY A 20 6.43 -12.97 8.88
CA GLY A 20 6.72 -14.38 8.57
C GLY A 20 5.78 -15.03 7.58
N ARG A 21 4.68 -14.38 7.20
CA ARG A 21 3.72 -14.89 6.24
C ARG A 21 4.18 -14.66 4.80
N VAL A 22 4.06 -15.67 3.95
CA VAL A 22 4.29 -15.52 2.50
C VAL A 22 3.26 -14.58 1.91
N ALA A 23 3.70 -13.63 1.09
CA ALA A 23 2.86 -12.63 0.47
C ALA A 23 3.33 -12.27 -0.94
N VAL A 24 2.43 -11.75 -1.75
CA VAL A 24 2.79 -10.99 -2.95
C VAL A 24 2.68 -9.50 -2.60
N PHE A 25 3.75 -8.77 -2.78
CA PHE A 25 3.76 -7.32 -2.66
C PHE A 25 3.48 -6.69 -4.02
N CYS A 26 2.50 -5.79 -4.06
CA CYS A 26 2.17 -5.00 -5.23
C CYS A 26 2.29 -3.52 -4.88
N ARG A 27 3.35 -2.88 -5.37
CA ARG A 27 3.66 -1.48 -5.12
C ARG A 27 3.12 -0.59 -6.22
N PHE A 28 2.15 0.24 -5.89
CA PHE A 28 1.67 1.29 -6.79
C PHE A 28 2.71 2.41 -6.98
N ALA A 29 2.74 2.98 -8.17
CA ALA A 29 3.53 4.17 -8.45
C ALA A 29 2.78 5.44 -8.01
N GLY A 30 3.53 6.42 -7.46
CA GLY A 30 3.04 7.72 -7.06
C GLY A 30 2.57 7.82 -5.61
N CYS A 31 2.66 9.03 -5.07
CA CYS A 31 2.25 9.37 -3.71
C CYS A 31 1.69 10.80 -3.69
N ASN A 32 0.77 11.06 -2.76
CA ASN A 32 0.22 12.40 -2.55
C ASN A 32 0.98 13.23 -1.51
N LEU A 33 1.95 12.64 -0.80
CA LEU A 33 2.71 13.33 0.25
C LEU A 33 4.14 13.69 -0.17
N TRP A 34 4.60 13.13 -1.29
CA TRP A 34 5.90 13.43 -1.89
C TRP A 34 5.89 13.02 -3.37
N SER A 35 6.57 13.80 -4.23
CA SER A 35 6.72 13.47 -5.65
C SER A 35 7.63 12.26 -5.91
N GLY A 36 8.46 11.89 -4.95
CA GLY A 36 9.50 10.87 -5.11
C GLY A 36 10.80 11.42 -5.71
N LEU A 37 10.85 12.71 -6.02
CA LEU A 37 12.04 13.37 -6.56
C LEU A 37 12.81 14.05 -5.42
N GLU A 38 14.12 13.82 -5.36
CA GLU A 38 14.96 14.33 -4.27
C GLU A 38 14.99 15.88 -4.22
N GLU A 39 14.85 16.54 -5.37
CA GLU A 39 14.77 17.99 -5.46
C GLU A 39 13.54 18.58 -4.76
N ASP A 40 12.47 17.82 -4.61
CA ASP A 40 11.22 18.23 -3.96
C ASP A 40 11.17 17.85 -2.47
N ARG A 41 12.13 17.06 -1.97
CA ARG A 41 12.10 16.50 -0.61
C ARG A 41 11.96 17.57 0.48
N ALA A 42 12.63 18.70 0.32
CA ALA A 42 12.59 19.78 1.32
C ALA A 42 11.18 20.35 1.52
N ASN A 43 10.30 20.24 0.51
CA ASN A 43 8.93 20.74 0.53
C ASN A 43 7.89 19.60 0.68
N ALA A 44 8.34 18.36 0.80
CA ALA A 44 7.46 17.22 0.96
C ALA A 44 6.86 17.16 2.36
N VAL A 45 5.63 16.67 2.49
CA VAL A 45 5.03 16.32 3.79
C VAL A 45 5.80 15.13 4.39
N CYS A 46 6.05 14.08 3.59
CA CYS A 46 6.81 12.90 4.03
C CYS A 46 8.29 13.04 3.63
N ARG A 47 9.08 13.80 4.41
CA ARG A 47 10.49 14.10 4.11
C ARG A 47 11.46 12.94 4.35
N PHE A 48 11.07 11.96 5.15
CA PHE A 48 11.90 10.81 5.55
C PHE A 48 11.62 9.55 4.72
N CYS A 49 10.79 9.63 3.68
CA CYS A 49 10.42 8.49 2.86
C CYS A 49 11.66 7.89 2.18
N ASP A 50 11.86 6.58 2.36
CA ASP A 50 12.93 5.77 1.78
C ASP A 50 12.44 4.88 0.64
N THR A 51 11.14 4.95 0.33
CA THR A 51 10.50 4.08 -0.66
C THR A 51 10.67 4.64 -2.07
N GLU A 52 11.17 3.82 -2.97
CA GLU A 52 11.17 4.12 -4.40
C GLU A 52 9.83 3.72 -5.02
N PHE A 53 9.02 4.71 -5.41
CA PHE A 53 7.70 4.51 -6.01
C PHE A 53 7.52 5.27 -7.34
N VAL A 54 8.60 5.89 -7.85
CA VAL A 54 8.55 6.62 -9.12
C VAL A 54 8.73 5.65 -10.29
N GLY A 55 7.92 5.82 -11.33
CA GLY A 55 8.00 4.98 -12.53
C GLY A 55 7.28 3.62 -12.37
N ILE A 56 7.50 2.77 -13.34
CA ILE A 56 6.87 1.43 -13.46
C ILE A 56 7.89 0.36 -13.86
N ASP A 57 9.15 0.61 -13.62
CA ASP A 57 10.33 -0.09 -14.15
C ASP A 57 10.94 -1.11 -13.20
N GLY A 58 10.35 -1.31 -12.03
CA GLY A 58 10.75 -2.35 -11.09
C GLY A 58 10.34 -3.75 -11.55
N PRO A 59 10.84 -4.80 -10.88
CA PRO A 59 10.48 -6.19 -11.19
C PRO A 59 8.95 -6.39 -11.17
N GLY A 60 8.39 -6.95 -12.25
CA GLY A 60 6.93 -7.12 -12.36
C GLY A 60 6.13 -5.82 -12.40
N GLY A 61 6.78 -4.68 -12.61
CA GLY A 61 6.13 -3.39 -12.80
C GLY A 61 5.50 -3.23 -14.18
N GLY A 62 4.64 -2.21 -14.32
CA GLY A 62 3.97 -1.95 -15.60
C GLY A 62 2.70 -1.13 -15.48
N LYS A 63 2.03 -0.97 -16.62
CA LYS A 63 0.68 -0.38 -16.71
C LYS A 63 -0.34 -1.46 -17.02
N PHE A 64 -1.42 -1.51 -16.25
CA PHE A 64 -2.49 -2.49 -16.38
C PHE A 64 -3.80 -1.77 -16.70
N ASN A 65 -4.39 -2.07 -17.84
CA ASN A 65 -5.55 -1.35 -18.37
C ASN A 65 -6.90 -1.85 -17.82
N SER A 66 -6.89 -2.92 -17.01
CA SER A 66 -8.09 -3.41 -16.35
C SER A 66 -7.77 -4.05 -15.00
N PRO A 67 -8.76 -4.12 -14.07
CA PRO A 67 -8.62 -4.83 -12.81
C PRO A 67 -8.24 -6.30 -13.00
N ASP A 68 -8.88 -7.00 -13.95
CA ASP A 68 -8.61 -8.42 -14.20
C ASP A 68 -7.18 -8.65 -14.69
N ASN A 69 -6.65 -7.76 -15.54
CA ASN A 69 -5.27 -7.87 -16.01
C ASN A 69 -4.27 -7.70 -14.85
N LEU A 70 -4.52 -6.74 -13.95
CA LEU A 70 -3.68 -6.57 -12.77
C LEU A 70 -3.81 -7.75 -11.81
N THR A 71 -5.02 -8.21 -11.55
CA THR A 71 -5.27 -9.38 -10.69
C THR A 71 -4.57 -10.62 -11.21
N ASN A 72 -4.70 -10.94 -12.51
CA ASN A 72 -4.03 -12.09 -13.12
C ASN A 72 -2.49 -11.95 -13.04
N HIS A 73 -1.98 -10.76 -13.24
CA HIS A 73 -0.55 -10.47 -13.10
C HIS A 73 -0.07 -10.73 -11.67
N ILE A 74 -0.75 -10.19 -10.67
CA ILE A 74 -0.43 -10.40 -9.26
C ILE A 74 -0.46 -11.88 -8.90
N LEU A 75 -1.50 -12.60 -9.31
CA LEU A 75 -1.66 -14.03 -9.03
C LEU A 75 -0.56 -14.88 -9.67
N SER A 76 0.07 -14.43 -10.75
CA SER A 76 1.21 -15.14 -11.37
C SER A 76 2.45 -15.19 -10.48
N PHE A 77 2.54 -14.34 -9.46
CA PHE A 77 3.62 -14.34 -8.46
C PHE A 77 3.31 -15.21 -7.23
N TRP A 78 2.06 -15.68 -7.08
CA TRP A 78 1.70 -16.54 -5.97
C TRP A 78 2.15 -17.97 -6.20
N SER A 79 2.94 -18.50 -5.29
CA SER A 79 3.45 -19.88 -5.34
C SER A 79 2.95 -20.76 -4.18
N GLY A 80 2.12 -20.20 -3.29
CA GLY A 80 1.55 -20.93 -2.16
C GLY A 80 0.42 -21.87 -2.58
N ALA A 81 0.14 -22.87 -1.74
CA ALA A 81 -1.00 -23.78 -1.90
C ALA A 81 -2.30 -23.22 -1.30
N ASP A 82 -2.18 -22.25 -0.40
CA ASP A 82 -3.29 -21.65 0.32
C ASP A 82 -3.87 -20.44 -0.44
N LYS A 83 -4.85 -19.76 0.20
CA LYS A 83 -5.43 -18.52 -0.29
C LYS A 83 -4.35 -17.48 -0.55
N PRO A 84 -4.27 -16.88 -1.75
CA PRO A 84 -3.29 -15.84 -2.04
C PRO A 84 -3.42 -14.66 -1.07
N PHE A 85 -2.31 -14.25 -0.46
CA PHE A 85 -2.22 -13.07 0.38
C PHE A 85 -1.42 -11.99 -0.34
N VAL A 86 -2.05 -10.84 -0.56
CA VAL A 86 -1.47 -9.73 -1.31
C VAL A 86 -1.42 -8.48 -0.44
N VAL A 87 -0.24 -7.90 -0.33
CA VAL A 87 -0.02 -6.62 0.36
C VAL A 87 0.12 -5.54 -0.69
N PHE A 88 -0.87 -4.67 -0.75
CA PHE A 88 -0.83 -3.47 -1.57
C PHE A 88 -0.16 -2.34 -0.80
N THR A 89 0.86 -1.78 -1.42
CA THR A 89 1.68 -0.70 -0.87
C THR A 89 2.06 0.27 -1.99
N GLY A 90 3.05 1.10 -1.78
CA GLY A 90 3.55 1.97 -2.86
C GLY A 90 4.14 3.24 -2.31
N GLY A 91 3.90 4.33 -3.03
CA GLY A 91 3.81 5.66 -2.46
C GLY A 91 2.52 5.74 -1.63
N GLU A 92 1.37 5.91 -2.32
CA GLU A 92 0.06 5.78 -1.69
C GLU A 92 -0.86 4.92 -2.58
N PRO A 93 -1.18 3.68 -2.18
CA PRO A 93 -1.97 2.78 -3.00
C PRO A 93 -3.40 3.26 -3.22
N LEU A 94 -4.00 3.98 -2.27
CA LEU A 94 -5.38 4.46 -2.37
C LEU A 94 -5.58 5.55 -3.44
N LEU A 95 -4.52 6.09 -4.04
CA LEU A 95 -4.63 6.94 -5.23
C LEU A 95 -5.18 6.18 -6.44
N GLN A 96 -5.00 4.88 -6.49
CA GLN A 96 -5.32 4.05 -7.64
C GLN A 96 -6.20 2.84 -7.31
N MET A 97 -6.18 2.34 -6.08
CA MET A 97 -7.00 1.20 -5.66
C MET A 97 -8.47 1.60 -5.59
N ASP A 98 -9.28 1.03 -6.47
CA ASP A 98 -10.71 1.30 -6.59
C ASP A 98 -11.56 0.04 -6.30
N ASP A 99 -12.89 0.23 -6.17
CA ASP A 99 -13.85 -0.86 -5.92
C ASP A 99 -13.74 -1.98 -6.96
N LYS A 100 -13.47 -1.63 -8.24
CA LYS A 100 -13.37 -2.62 -9.32
C LYS A 100 -12.17 -3.53 -9.18
N LEU A 101 -11.05 -2.98 -8.68
CA LEU A 101 -9.86 -3.80 -8.40
C LEU A 101 -10.13 -4.73 -7.21
N VAL A 102 -10.75 -4.22 -6.14
CA VAL A 102 -11.13 -5.04 -4.98
C VAL A 102 -12.08 -6.17 -5.40
N GLU A 103 -13.10 -5.87 -6.21
CA GLU A 103 -14.01 -6.89 -6.74
C GLU A 103 -13.29 -7.96 -7.56
N ALA A 104 -12.35 -7.58 -8.43
CA ALA A 104 -11.59 -8.53 -9.24
C ALA A 104 -10.70 -9.44 -8.39
N LEU A 105 -10.03 -8.86 -7.38
CA LEU A 105 -9.21 -9.60 -6.42
C LEU A 105 -10.05 -10.59 -5.59
N LYS A 106 -11.23 -10.17 -5.13
CA LYS A 106 -12.17 -11.04 -4.40
C LYS A 106 -12.68 -12.20 -5.26
N LYS A 107 -12.97 -11.96 -6.54
CA LYS A 107 -13.29 -13.04 -7.51
C LYS A 107 -12.14 -14.03 -7.66
N GLY A 108 -10.90 -13.54 -7.57
CA GLY A 108 -9.69 -14.36 -7.53
C GLY A 108 -9.40 -15.02 -6.17
N HIS A 109 -10.32 -14.94 -5.21
CA HIS A 109 -10.17 -15.45 -3.83
C HIS A 109 -8.94 -14.89 -3.08
N VAL A 110 -8.51 -13.67 -3.41
CA VAL A 110 -7.37 -13.01 -2.77
C VAL A 110 -7.74 -12.49 -1.38
N GLU A 111 -6.85 -12.66 -0.42
CA GLU A 111 -6.85 -11.92 0.83
C GLU A 111 -6.05 -10.63 0.63
N ILE A 112 -6.71 -9.51 0.88
CA ILE A 112 -6.23 -8.17 0.52
C ILE A 112 -5.78 -7.44 1.77
N ALA A 113 -4.49 -7.13 1.86
CA ALA A 113 -3.94 -6.19 2.83
C ALA A 113 -3.49 -4.91 2.14
N ILE A 114 -3.59 -3.78 2.84
CA ILE A 114 -3.13 -2.49 2.36
C ILE A 114 -2.26 -1.80 3.41
N GLU A 115 -1.17 -1.17 2.96
CA GLU A 115 -0.37 -0.24 3.74
C GLU A 115 -0.58 1.17 3.19
N THR A 116 -1.26 2.02 3.94
CA THR A 116 -1.65 3.37 3.52
C THR A 116 -1.17 4.45 4.48
N ASN A 117 -0.93 5.65 3.99
CA ASN A 117 -0.66 6.81 4.84
C ASN A 117 -1.93 7.35 5.53
N GLY A 118 -3.11 6.82 5.21
CA GLY A 118 -4.38 7.13 5.85
C GLY A 118 -5.04 8.43 5.40
N THR A 119 -4.53 9.09 4.38
CA THR A 119 -5.09 10.37 3.88
C THR A 119 -6.23 10.21 2.89
N LEU A 120 -6.55 8.98 2.50
CA LEU A 120 -7.64 8.64 1.60
C LEU A 120 -8.47 7.51 2.18
N ILE A 121 -9.78 7.53 1.93
CA ILE A 121 -10.68 6.48 2.41
C ILE A 121 -10.54 5.23 1.51
N PRO A 122 -10.26 4.06 2.09
CA PRO A 122 -10.17 2.81 1.35
C PRO A 122 -11.54 2.36 0.82
N PRO A 123 -11.58 1.68 -0.35
CA PRO A 123 -12.78 0.99 -0.81
C PRO A 123 -13.17 -0.16 0.14
N ASP A 124 -14.45 -0.52 0.13
CA ASP A 124 -14.93 -1.66 0.90
C ASP A 124 -14.33 -2.99 0.42
N GLY A 125 -14.19 -3.95 1.33
CA GLY A 125 -13.76 -5.31 1.01
C GLY A 125 -12.26 -5.58 1.17
N ILE A 126 -11.47 -4.65 1.66
CA ILE A 126 -10.10 -4.90 2.11
C ILE A 126 -10.16 -5.72 3.41
N ASP A 127 -9.34 -6.77 3.52
CA ASP A 127 -9.35 -7.69 4.66
C ASP A 127 -8.45 -7.22 5.82
N TRP A 128 -7.43 -6.39 5.53
CA TRP A 128 -6.47 -5.86 6.51
C TRP A 128 -5.99 -4.47 6.13
N ILE A 129 -6.17 -3.52 7.00
CA ILE A 129 -5.78 -2.12 6.79
C ILE A 129 -4.68 -1.74 7.78
N CYS A 130 -3.44 -1.61 7.31
CA CYS A 130 -2.34 -1.04 8.05
C CYS A 130 -2.26 0.46 7.78
N VAL A 131 -2.52 1.26 8.79
CA VAL A 131 -2.48 2.72 8.70
C VAL A 131 -1.14 3.23 9.20
N SER A 132 -0.47 4.05 8.40
CA SER A 132 0.81 4.66 8.74
C SER A 132 0.73 6.19 8.70
N PRO A 133 0.20 6.83 9.75
CA PRO A 133 0.02 8.27 9.81
C PRO A 133 1.33 9.02 9.58
N LYS A 134 1.22 10.17 8.92
CA LYS A 134 2.33 11.08 8.71
C LYS A 134 2.01 12.41 9.37
N GLN A 135 2.99 12.98 10.06
CA GLN A 135 2.85 14.32 10.57
C GLN A 135 2.49 15.29 9.43
N GLU A 136 1.80 16.36 9.73
CA GLU A 136 1.35 17.37 8.77
C GLU A 136 0.36 16.86 7.70
N ALA A 137 -0.04 15.57 7.74
CA ALA A 137 -1.07 15.02 6.87
C ALA A 137 -2.37 14.80 7.64
N GLU A 138 -3.49 15.18 7.04
CA GLU A 138 -4.80 14.90 7.60
C GLU A 138 -5.09 13.40 7.54
N LEU A 139 -5.36 12.80 8.71
CA LEU A 139 -5.72 11.40 8.81
C LEU A 139 -7.24 11.24 8.61
N LEU A 140 -7.64 10.62 7.50
CA LEU A 140 -9.04 10.31 7.20
C LEU A 140 -9.43 8.87 7.59
N VAL A 141 -8.45 7.95 7.59
CA VAL A 141 -8.67 6.56 8.00
C VAL A 141 -8.49 6.47 9.52
N THR A 142 -9.60 6.46 10.24
CA THR A 142 -9.63 6.39 11.70
C THR A 142 -9.91 4.99 12.23
N LYS A 143 -10.14 4.01 11.34
CA LYS A 143 -10.33 2.60 11.65
C LYS A 143 -9.40 1.76 10.81
N GLY A 144 -8.69 0.86 11.45
CA GLY A 144 -7.76 -0.05 10.79
C GLY A 144 -7.43 -1.24 11.70
N ASP A 145 -6.74 -2.19 11.13
CA ASP A 145 -6.36 -3.43 11.83
C ASP A 145 -4.95 -3.33 12.43
N GLU A 146 -4.14 -2.40 11.91
CA GLU A 146 -2.75 -2.22 12.34
C GLU A 146 -2.34 -0.75 12.23
N LEU A 147 -1.62 -0.26 13.23
CA LEU A 147 -1.00 1.04 13.24
C LEU A 147 0.52 0.89 13.09
N LYS A 148 1.09 1.52 12.06
CA LYS A 148 2.51 1.52 11.78
C LYS A 148 3.07 2.94 11.83
N ILE A 149 3.91 3.23 12.82
CA ILE A 149 4.51 4.56 13.00
C ILE A 149 6.01 4.49 12.78
N VAL A 150 6.51 5.32 11.86
CA VAL A 150 7.94 5.58 11.74
C VAL A 150 8.32 6.56 12.85
N TYR A 151 9.21 6.16 13.75
CA TYR A 151 9.59 6.96 14.91
C TYR A 151 11.13 7.08 15.02
N PRO A 152 11.67 8.26 15.36
CA PRO A 152 10.95 9.51 15.61
C PRO A 152 10.51 10.24 14.32
N GLN A 153 9.36 10.93 14.40
CA GLN A 153 8.93 11.94 13.44
C GLN A 153 8.76 13.26 14.21
N ASP A 154 9.33 14.34 13.70
CA ASP A 154 9.20 15.65 14.34
C ASP A 154 7.73 16.04 14.45
N GLY A 155 7.28 16.30 15.69
CA GLY A 155 5.90 16.71 16.02
C GLY A 155 4.83 15.60 15.96
N LEU A 156 5.18 14.36 15.67
CA LEU A 156 4.26 13.23 15.78
C LEU A 156 4.44 12.55 17.14
N ASP A 157 3.39 12.61 17.97
CA ASP A 157 3.32 11.86 19.23
C ASP A 157 2.51 10.58 19.01
N PRO A 158 3.12 9.38 19.15
CA PRO A 158 2.41 8.11 19.01
C PRO A 158 1.17 7.97 19.92
N SER A 159 1.15 8.67 21.07
CA SER A 159 0.02 8.62 21.98
C SER A 159 -1.28 9.18 21.39
N ASN A 160 -1.17 10.04 20.37
CA ASN A 160 -2.34 10.60 19.68
C ASN A 160 -3.11 9.57 18.82
N PHE A 161 -2.56 8.37 18.66
CA PHE A 161 -3.12 7.31 17.81
C PHE A 161 -3.55 6.08 18.59
N LEU A 162 -3.49 6.11 19.94
CA LEU A 162 -3.85 4.96 20.79
C LEU A 162 -5.36 4.66 20.80
N ASP A 163 -6.17 5.64 20.43
CA ASP A 163 -7.63 5.56 20.39
C ASP A 163 -8.17 5.32 18.95
N LEU A 164 -7.31 4.96 18.02
CA LEU A 164 -7.76 4.51 16.69
C LEU A 164 -8.33 3.10 16.82
N ASP A 165 -9.60 2.94 16.38
CA ASP A 165 -10.33 1.67 16.37
C ASP A 165 -9.92 0.77 15.18
#